data_aa07ff0e8a193759fb8355fe81c5a5a3
#
_entry.id   aa07ff0e8a193759fb8355fe81c5a5a3
#
_cell.length_a   1.000
_cell.length_b   1.000
_cell.length_c   1.000
_cell.angle_alpha   90.00
_cell.angle_beta   90.00
_cell.angle_gamma   90.00
#
_symmetry.space_group_name_H-M   'P 1'
#
loop_
_entity.id
_entity.type
_entity.pdbx_description
1 polymer ?
#
loop_
_entity_poly.entity_id
_entity_poly.type
_entity_poly.pdbx_seq_one_letter_code
_entity_poly.pdbx_strand_id
1 'polypeptide(L)'
;MTIDDYVVDVLMRDLVGHDKRPVAFLVYLWLAAEQTRRNGTVQISYQELAESIGVSKSAAQSAVGWLKRRKLLMVSKVAVTATPCYKVQRPWKR
;
A
#
# COMPACT_ATOMS: atom_id res chain seq x y z
N MET A 1 1.23 -14.46 -7.79
CA MET A 1 1.73 -13.07 -7.94
C MET A 1 3.24 -13.07 -8.11
N THR A 2 3.74 -12.28 -9.03
CA THR A 2 5.19 -12.10 -9.21
C THR A 2 5.62 -10.85 -8.47
N ILE A 3 6.57 -10.97 -7.55
CA ILE A 3 7.11 -9.85 -6.80
C ILE A 3 8.30 -9.28 -7.58
N ASP A 4 8.26 -7.97 -7.83
CA ASP A 4 9.36 -7.25 -8.47
C ASP A 4 10.59 -7.31 -7.56
N ASP A 5 11.76 -7.62 -8.11
CA ASP A 5 13.00 -7.70 -7.34
C ASP A 5 13.29 -6.41 -6.57
N TYR A 6 12.98 -5.26 -7.17
CA TYR A 6 13.16 -3.96 -6.53
C TYR A 6 12.42 -3.88 -5.19
N VAL A 7 11.24 -4.47 -5.11
CA VAL A 7 10.42 -4.46 -3.89
C VAL A 7 11.16 -5.16 -2.75
N VAL A 8 11.81 -6.28 -3.03
CA VAL A 8 12.55 -7.03 -2.01
C VAL A 8 13.93 -6.43 -1.76
N ASP A 9 14.65 -6.06 -2.82
CA ASP A 9 16.05 -5.66 -2.70
C ASP A 9 16.23 -4.22 -2.22
N VAL A 10 15.31 -3.32 -2.57
CA VAL A 10 15.45 -1.89 -2.27
C VAL A 10 14.33 -1.39 -1.38
N LEU A 11 13.08 -1.58 -1.80
CA LEU A 11 11.93 -0.99 -1.12
C LEU A 11 11.75 -1.52 0.30
N MET A 12 11.94 -2.81 0.50
CA MET A 12 11.84 -3.41 1.84
C MET A 12 12.83 -2.75 2.79
N ARG A 13 14.09 -2.64 2.38
CA ARG A 13 15.15 -2.03 3.20
C ARG A 13 14.86 -0.55 3.46
N ASP A 14 14.36 0.18 2.46
CA ASP A 14 14.04 1.59 2.61
C ASP A 14 12.88 1.81 3.58
N LEU A 15 11.78 1.09 3.41
CA LEU A 15 10.59 1.31 4.23
C LEU A 15 10.75 0.73 5.64
N VAL A 16 11.32 -0.46 5.77
CA VAL A 16 11.44 -1.14 7.07
C VAL A 16 12.63 -0.59 7.85
N GLY A 17 13.79 -0.48 7.19
CA GLY A 17 15.03 -0.09 7.84
C GLY A 17 15.24 1.41 7.92
N HIS A 18 15.28 2.08 6.78
CA HIS A 18 15.58 3.51 6.69
C HIS A 18 14.42 4.36 7.24
N ASP A 19 13.21 4.15 6.73
CA ASP A 19 12.03 4.91 7.14
C ASP A 19 11.46 4.43 8.48
N LYS A 20 11.85 3.23 8.92
CA LYS A 20 11.32 2.58 10.13
C LYS A 20 9.80 2.45 10.09
N ARG A 21 9.27 2.06 8.93
CA ARG A 21 7.84 1.93 8.67
C ARG A 21 7.50 0.53 8.12
N PRO A 22 7.69 -0.54 8.92
CA PRO A 22 7.41 -1.89 8.43
C PRO A 22 5.95 -2.09 8.03
N VAL A 23 5.01 -1.43 8.71
CA VAL A 23 3.59 -1.53 8.35
C VAL A 23 3.34 -0.95 6.96
N ALA A 24 4.04 0.13 6.59
CA ALA A 24 3.92 0.71 5.26
C ALA A 24 4.34 -0.29 4.18
N PHE A 25 5.42 -1.03 4.41
CA PHE A 25 5.87 -2.07 3.49
C PHE A 25 4.82 -3.18 3.36
N LEU A 26 4.25 -3.62 4.48
CA LEU A 26 3.22 -4.66 4.48
C LEU A 26 1.96 -4.21 3.73
N VAL A 27 1.53 -2.97 3.93
CA VAL A 27 0.39 -2.39 3.23
C VAL A 27 0.65 -2.37 1.72
N TYR A 28 1.83 -1.89 1.33
CA TYR A 28 2.23 -1.86 -0.09
C TYR A 28 2.18 -3.25 -0.71
N LEU A 29 2.79 -4.22 -0.04
CA LEU A 29 2.86 -5.59 -0.53
C LEU A 29 1.47 -6.22 -0.68
N TRP A 30 0.61 -6.04 0.33
CA TRP A 30 -0.74 -6.58 0.30
C TRP A 30 -1.57 -5.96 -0.81
N LEU A 31 -1.50 -4.64 -0.96
CA LEU A 31 -2.24 -3.94 -2.02
C LEU A 31 -1.74 -4.33 -3.41
N ALA A 32 -0.43 -4.52 -3.57
CA ALA A 32 0.14 -4.97 -4.83
C ALA A 32 -0.40 -6.36 -5.21
N ALA A 33 -0.49 -7.26 -4.23
CA ALA A 33 -1.05 -8.59 -4.45
C ALA A 33 -2.53 -8.54 -4.82
N GLU A 34 -3.31 -7.71 -4.12
CA GLU A 34 -4.74 -7.55 -4.40
C GLU A 34 -4.99 -6.91 -5.76
N GLN A 35 -4.18 -5.92 -6.13
CA GLN A 35 -4.28 -5.27 -7.43
C GLN A 35 -4.09 -6.29 -8.56
N THR A 36 -3.14 -7.20 -8.40
CA THR A 36 -2.90 -8.29 -9.35
C THR A 36 -4.10 -9.23 -9.42
N ARG A 37 -4.65 -9.64 -8.27
CA ARG A 37 -5.80 -10.54 -8.21
C ARG A 37 -7.05 -9.93 -8.81
N ARG A 38 -7.29 -8.65 -8.55
CA ARG A 38 -8.50 -7.95 -9.04
C ARG A 38 -8.32 -7.39 -10.45
N ASN A 39 -7.11 -7.44 -10.97
CA ASN A 39 -6.77 -6.95 -12.31
C ASN A 39 -7.13 -5.46 -12.47
N GLY A 40 -6.84 -4.67 -11.45
CA GLY A 40 -7.14 -3.24 -11.44
C GLY A 40 -6.96 -2.62 -10.07
N THR A 41 -7.62 -1.49 -9.83
CA THR A 41 -7.57 -0.79 -8.56
C THR A 41 -8.23 -1.60 -7.45
N VAL A 42 -7.84 -1.33 -6.21
CA VAL A 42 -8.37 -2.01 -5.02
C VAL A 42 -9.24 -1.02 -4.26
N GLN A 43 -10.53 -1.32 -4.13
CA GLN A 43 -11.47 -0.52 -3.35
C GLN A 43 -11.73 -1.24 -2.03
N ILE A 44 -11.24 -0.68 -0.93
CA ILE A 44 -11.33 -1.32 0.38
C ILE A 44 -11.28 -0.25 1.47
N SER A 45 -12.03 -0.44 2.55
CA SER A 45 -12.01 0.46 3.70
C SER A 45 -10.71 0.29 4.50
N TYR A 46 -10.33 1.29 5.30
CA TYR A 46 -9.18 1.18 6.19
C TYR A 46 -9.37 0.04 7.19
N GLN A 47 -10.60 -0.17 7.65
CA GLN A 47 -10.92 -1.24 8.58
C GLN A 47 -10.62 -2.61 7.97
N GLU A 48 -11.12 -2.85 6.75
CA GLU A 48 -10.89 -4.11 6.05
C GLU A 48 -9.42 -4.31 5.71
N LEU A 49 -8.74 -3.23 5.31
CA LEU A 49 -7.31 -3.27 5.01
C LEU A 49 -6.51 -3.66 6.26
N ALA A 50 -6.82 -3.03 7.38
CA ALA A 50 -6.15 -3.31 8.65
C ALA A 50 -6.36 -4.75 9.10
N GLU A 51 -7.59 -5.25 9.01
CA GLU A 51 -7.92 -6.63 9.36
C GLU A 51 -7.21 -7.63 8.47
N SER A 52 -7.12 -7.34 7.16
CA SER A 52 -6.46 -8.24 6.21
C SER A 52 -4.96 -8.38 6.48
N ILE A 53 -4.33 -7.33 6.98
CA ILE A 53 -2.88 -7.32 7.24
C ILE A 53 -2.59 -7.75 8.68
N GLY A 54 -3.54 -7.53 9.61
CA GLY A 54 -3.35 -7.86 11.01
C GLY A 54 -2.77 -6.70 11.82
N VAL A 55 -3.15 -5.47 11.48
CA VAL A 55 -2.70 -4.26 12.18
C VAL A 55 -3.91 -3.43 12.60
N SER A 56 -3.69 -2.38 13.40
CA SER A 56 -4.77 -1.49 13.79
C SER A 56 -5.17 -0.59 12.62
N LYS A 57 -6.41 -0.06 12.69
CA LYS A 57 -6.91 0.87 11.68
C LYS A 57 -6.02 2.12 11.59
N SER A 58 -5.60 2.67 12.74
CA SER A 58 -4.75 3.85 12.74
C SER A 58 -3.37 3.57 12.15
N ALA A 59 -2.81 2.38 12.38
CA ALA A 59 -1.55 1.98 11.77
C ALA A 59 -1.69 1.88 10.25
N ALA A 60 -2.79 1.31 9.76
CA ALA A 60 -3.06 1.23 8.32
C ALA A 60 -3.22 2.62 7.70
N GLN A 61 -3.95 3.52 8.35
CA GLN A 61 -4.13 4.90 7.88
C GLN A 61 -2.79 5.64 7.80
N SER A 62 -1.97 5.50 8.84
CA SER A 62 -0.65 6.12 8.88
C SER A 62 0.25 5.59 7.78
N ALA A 63 0.23 4.27 7.56
CA ALA A 63 1.01 3.62 6.51
C ALA A 63 0.60 4.11 5.12
N VAL A 64 -0.70 4.20 4.85
CA VAL A 64 -1.23 4.72 3.57
C VAL A 64 -0.78 6.15 3.35
N GLY A 65 -0.86 7.00 4.39
CA GLY A 65 -0.40 8.39 4.30
C GLY A 65 1.08 8.49 3.96
N TRP A 66 1.90 7.63 4.54
CA TRP A 66 3.34 7.58 4.27
C TRP A 66 3.62 7.15 2.82
N LEU A 67 2.95 6.10 2.36
CA LEU A 67 3.10 5.60 0.99
C LEU A 67 2.70 6.66 -0.04
N LYS A 68 1.65 7.42 0.23
CA LYS A 68 1.24 8.53 -0.64
C LYS A 68 2.36 9.58 -0.75
N ARG A 69 2.96 9.96 0.37
CA ARG A 69 4.06 10.95 0.38
C ARG A 69 5.27 10.45 -0.37
N ARG A 70 5.55 9.14 -0.31
CA ARG A 70 6.65 8.52 -1.04
C ARG A 70 6.29 8.25 -2.51
N LYS A 71 5.09 8.60 -2.94
CA LYS A 71 4.58 8.39 -4.31
C LYS A 71 4.55 6.91 -4.70
N LEU A 72 4.36 6.05 -3.72
CA LEU A 72 4.25 4.60 -3.93
C LEU A 72 2.80 4.15 -4.04
N LEU A 73 1.86 5.03 -3.74
CA LEU A 73 0.44 4.69 -3.71
C LEU A 73 -0.39 5.89 -4.13
N MET A 74 -1.33 5.68 -5.03
CA MET A 74 -2.40 6.64 -5.34
C MET A 74 -3.65 6.23 -4.60
N VAL A 75 -4.31 7.21 -3.98
CA VAL A 75 -5.57 7.01 -3.28
C VAL A 75 -6.58 8.00 -3.84
N SER A 76 -7.75 7.52 -4.22
CA SER A 76 -8.83 8.37 -4.71
C SER A 76 -10.14 8.02 -4.02
N LYS A 77 -11.00 9.03 -3.85
CA LYS A 77 -12.35 8.89 -3.32
C LYS A 77 -13.29 9.72 -4.15
N VAL A 78 -14.48 9.17 -4.41
CA VAL A 78 -15.54 9.92 -5.10
C VAL A 78 -16.14 10.98 -4.17
N ALA A 79 -16.21 10.68 -2.87
CA ALA A 79 -16.72 11.59 -1.83
C ALA A 79 -15.98 11.31 -0.53
N VAL A 80 -16.09 12.23 0.44
CA VAL A 80 -15.42 12.11 1.75
C VAL A 80 -15.81 10.82 2.46
N THR A 81 -17.07 10.39 2.34
CA THR A 81 -17.58 9.18 2.97
C THR A 81 -17.43 7.93 2.10
N ALA A 82 -16.93 8.07 0.88
CA ALA A 82 -16.78 6.93 -0.03
C ALA A 82 -15.61 6.05 0.41
N THR A 83 -15.71 4.76 0.07
CA THR A 83 -14.61 3.82 0.26
C THR A 83 -13.44 4.19 -0.65
N PRO A 84 -12.22 4.32 -0.11
CA PRO A 84 -11.06 4.68 -0.93
C PRO A 84 -10.73 3.63 -1.98
N CYS A 85 -10.25 4.08 -3.13
CA CYS A 85 -9.66 3.23 -4.16
C CYS A 85 -8.15 3.42 -4.14
N TYR A 86 -7.42 2.32 -4.19
CA TYR A 86 -5.96 2.32 -4.13
C TYR A 86 -5.36 1.79 -5.42
N LYS A 87 -4.30 2.44 -5.87
CA LYS A 87 -3.50 1.97 -6.99
C LYS A 87 -2.03 2.03 -6.61
N VAL A 88 -1.37 0.87 -6.63
CA VAL A 88 0.06 0.77 -6.32
C VAL A 88 0.87 1.39 -7.44
N GLN A 89 1.85 2.21 -7.08
CA GLN A 89 2.76 2.86 -8.02
C GLN A 89 4.13 2.19 -7.97
N ARG A 90 4.77 2.16 -9.13
CA ARG A 90 6.13 1.61 -9.29
C ARG A 90 7.00 2.66 -9.96
N PRO A 91 7.40 3.72 -9.22
CA PRO A 91 8.11 4.85 -9.82
C PRO A 91 9.47 4.48 -10.44
N TRP A 92 10.03 3.33 -10.07
CA TRP A 92 11.26 2.82 -10.66
C TRP A 92 11.06 2.15 -12.02
N LYS A 93 9.82 1.88 -12.40
CA LYS A 93 9.50 1.32 -13.72
C LYS A 93 9.10 2.41 -14.69
N ARG A 94 9.54 2.26 -15.93
CA ARG A 94 9.20 3.19 -16.99
C ARG A 94 8.07 2.64 -17.86
#